data_77e678a48c44cee73f1fe9c6951ee6f8
#
_entry.id   77e678a48c44cee73f1fe9c6951ee6f8
#
_cell.length_a   1.000
_cell.length_b   1.000
_cell.length_c   1.000
_cell.angle_alpha   90.00
_cell.angle_beta   90.00
_cell.angle_gamma   90.00
#
_symmetry.space_group_name_H-M   'P 1'
#
loop_
_entity.id
_entity.type
_entity.pdbx_description
1 polymer ?
#
loop_
_entity_poly.entity_id
_entity_poly.type
_entity_poly.pdbx_seq_one_letter_code
_entity_poly.pdbx_strand_id
1 'polypeptide(L)'
;VPAVPLIGALVQRQLGRMSTEQRARGLIELVFADPGVVPPERWAETAEEIGRRRALPWYDEALIRSLRGLIAAYVGRGRRALWRQARDVRAPTLVVWGARDRLVSASLARKASRLFRDARVVVLPHCGHVSQMEDPERVADEVRRLLAAVGSR
;
A
#
# COMPACT_ATOMS: atom_id res chain seq x y z
N VAL A 1 -0.56 24.15 10.94
CA VAL A 1 -1.78 23.76 10.24
C VAL A 1 -2.67 23.01 11.23
N PRO A 2 -3.69 23.64 11.84
CA PRO A 2 -4.48 23.06 12.95
C PRO A 2 -5.51 21.98 12.54
N ALA A 3 -5.75 21.77 11.25
CA ALA A 3 -6.80 20.85 10.77
C ALA A 3 -6.47 19.33 10.87
N VAL A 4 -5.19 18.97 10.92
CA VAL A 4 -4.77 17.55 10.92
C VAL A 4 -5.18 16.76 12.18
N PRO A 5 -5.12 17.32 13.41
CA PRO A 5 -5.56 16.59 14.58
C PRO A 5 -7.07 16.36 14.63
N LEU A 6 -7.87 17.30 14.15
CA LEU A 6 -9.34 17.18 14.10
C LEU A 6 -9.80 16.10 13.11
N ILE A 7 -9.17 16.02 11.94
CA ILE A 7 -9.46 14.97 10.94
C ILE A 7 -9.10 13.59 11.50
N GLY A 8 -7.96 13.46 12.17
CA GLY A 8 -7.56 12.21 12.81
C GLY A 8 -8.54 11.73 13.89
N ALA A 9 -9.02 12.65 14.74
CA ALA A 9 -10.01 12.34 15.77
C ALA A 9 -11.38 11.95 15.18
N LEU A 10 -11.81 12.61 14.10
CA LEU A 10 -13.06 12.28 13.41
C LEU A 10 -12.98 10.89 12.76
N VAL A 11 -11.89 10.61 12.06
CA VAL A 11 -11.64 9.29 11.43
C VAL A 11 -11.60 8.20 12.50
N GLN A 12 -10.91 8.44 13.62
CA GLN A 12 -10.85 7.49 14.73
C GLN A 12 -12.23 7.22 15.33
N ARG A 13 -13.04 8.27 15.54
CA ARG A 13 -14.41 8.15 16.05
C ARG A 13 -15.30 7.37 15.08
N GLN A 14 -15.17 7.61 13.77
CA GLN A 14 -15.90 6.90 12.73
C GLN A 14 -15.49 5.41 12.70
N LEU A 15 -14.19 5.15 12.64
CA LEU A 15 -13.65 3.78 12.69
C LEU A 15 -14.03 3.07 14.00
N GLY A 16 -14.03 3.76 15.14
CA GLY A 16 -14.43 3.20 16.43
C GLY A 16 -15.85 2.63 16.45
N ARG A 17 -16.76 3.19 15.65
CA ARG A 17 -18.16 2.78 15.56
C ARG A 17 -18.42 1.61 14.61
N MET A 18 -17.46 1.29 13.74
CA MET A 18 -17.61 0.21 12.77
C MET A 18 -17.33 -1.15 13.43
N SER A 19 -18.10 -2.17 13.03
CA SER A 19 -17.79 -3.55 13.38
C SER A 19 -16.52 -4.03 12.68
N THR A 20 -15.97 -5.17 13.10
CA THR A 20 -14.80 -5.80 12.46
C THR A 20 -15.11 -6.19 11.01
N GLU A 21 -16.31 -6.70 10.76
CA GLU A 21 -16.78 -7.10 9.43
C GLU A 21 -16.93 -5.88 8.50
N GLN A 22 -17.48 -4.77 9.01
CA GLN A 22 -17.58 -3.52 8.25
C GLN A 22 -16.20 -2.96 7.88
N ARG A 23 -15.24 -3.05 8.80
CA ARG A 23 -13.86 -2.62 8.55
C ARG A 23 -13.15 -3.54 7.56
N ALA A 24 -13.34 -4.86 7.68
CA ALA A 24 -12.81 -5.84 6.74
C ALA A 24 -13.35 -5.58 5.32
N ARG A 25 -14.66 -5.39 5.22
CA ARG A 25 -15.30 -5.04 3.95
C ARG A 25 -14.70 -3.78 3.34
N GLY A 26 -14.68 -2.69 4.09
CA GLY A 26 -14.14 -1.41 3.61
C GLY A 26 -12.65 -1.51 3.22
N LEU A 27 -11.85 -2.30 3.94
CA LEU A 27 -10.45 -2.54 3.60
C LEU A 27 -10.33 -3.30 2.28
N ILE A 28 -11.03 -4.43 2.13
CA ILE A 28 -10.98 -5.26 0.92
C ILE A 28 -11.47 -4.46 -0.30
N GLU A 29 -12.60 -3.76 -0.18
CA GLU A 29 -13.14 -2.90 -1.24
C GLU A 29 -12.19 -1.76 -1.63
N LEU A 30 -11.35 -1.30 -0.70
CA LEU A 30 -10.38 -0.24 -0.94
C LEU A 30 -9.12 -0.74 -1.65
N VAL A 31 -8.61 -1.93 -1.25
CA VAL A 31 -7.31 -2.42 -1.71
C VAL A 31 -7.37 -3.32 -2.94
N PHE A 32 -8.48 -4.03 -3.16
CA PHE A 32 -8.69 -4.84 -4.36
C PHE A 32 -9.36 -4.03 -5.47
N ALA A 33 -8.95 -4.23 -6.71
CA ALA A 33 -9.64 -3.67 -7.88
C ALA A 33 -11.01 -4.33 -8.07
N ASP A 34 -11.06 -5.64 -7.89
CA ASP A 34 -12.27 -6.45 -7.88
C ASP A 34 -12.36 -7.25 -6.56
N PRO A 35 -13.16 -6.80 -5.59
CA PRO A 35 -13.38 -7.54 -4.35
C PRO A 35 -14.02 -8.92 -4.54
N GLY A 36 -14.67 -9.15 -5.69
CA GLY A 36 -15.35 -10.43 -6.00
C GLY A 36 -14.39 -11.61 -6.16
N VAL A 37 -13.09 -11.35 -6.42
CA VAL A 37 -12.07 -12.40 -6.52
C VAL A 37 -11.61 -12.92 -5.14
N VAL A 38 -12.00 -12.23 -4.05
CA VAL A 38 -11.59 -12.60 -2.69
C VAL A 38 -12.50 -13.70 -2.16
N PRO A 39 -11.97 -14.89 -1.83
CA PRO A 39 -12.76 -15.98 -1.31
C PRO A 39 -13.47 -15.60 0.01
N PRO A 40 -14.68 -16.12 0.27
CA PRO A 40 -15.44 -15.80 1.49
C PRO A 40 -14.68 -16.04 2.78
N GLU A 41 -13.82 -17.06 2.83
CA GLU A 41 -12.98 -17.41 3.98
C GLU A 41 -12.01 -16.27 4.32
N ARG A 42 -11.48 -15.60 3.29
CA ARG A 42 -10.55 -14.47 3.46
C ARG A 42 -11.23 -13.22 4.04
N TRP A 43 -12.51 -13.04 3.77
CA TRP A 43 -13.28 -11.97 4.40
C TRP A 43 -13.42 -12.21 5.91
N ALA A 44 -13.75 -13.44 6.30
CA ALA A 44 -13.87 -13.83 7.71
C ALA A 44 -12.52 -13.72 8.43
N GLU A 45 -11.46 -14.25 7.86
CA GLU A 45 -10.09 -14.15 8.40
C GLU A 45 -9.64 -12.69 8.58
N THR A 46 -9.96 -11.82 7.62
CA THR A 46 -9.64 -10.39 7.71
C THR A 46 -10.39 -9.72 8.85
N ALA A 47 -11.68 -10.04 9.02
CA ALA A 47 -12.47 -9.51 10.14
C ALA A 47 -11.93 -9.97 11.49
N GLU A 48 -11.59 -11.24 11.61
CA GLU A 48 -11.00 -11.83 12.81
C GLU A 48 -9.65 -11.18 13.16
N GLU A 49 -8.77 -11.00 12.16
CA GLU A 49 -7.47 -10.34 12.35
C GLU A 49 -7.64 -8.88 12.79
N ILE A 50 -8.58 -8.16 12.21
CA ILE A 50 -8.90 -6.79 12.66
C ILE A 50 -9.38 -6.81 14.11
N GLY A 51 -10.21 -7.80 14.50
CA GLY A 51 -10.66 -7.99 15.86
C GLY A 51 -9.50 -8.21 16.85
N ARG A 52 -8.59 -9.13 16.50
CA ARG A 52 -7.37 -9.41 17.29
C ARG A 52 -6.52 -8.16 17.48
N ARG A 53 -6.25 -7.42 16.40
CA ARG A 53 -5.44 -6.18 16.47
C ARG A 53 -6.08 -5.10 17.30
N ARG A 54 -7.41 -4.93 17.19
CA ARG A 54 -8.15 -3.93 17.98
C ARG A 54 -8.16 -4.22 19.48
N ALA A 55 -7.99 -5.46 19.86
CA ALA A 55 -7.85 -5.84 21.27
C ALA A 55 -6.52 -5.37 21.90
N LEU A 56 -5.54 -4.97 21.08
CA LEU A 56 -4.25 -4.48 21.56
C LEU A 56 -4.38 -3.02 22.00
N PRO A 57 -3.97 -2.68 23.25
CA PRO A 57 -4.17 -1.34 23.82
C PRO A 57 -3.55 -0.19 23.01
N TRP A 58 -2.49 -0.50 22.25
CA TRP A 58 -1.71 0.47 21.49
C TRP A 58 -2.10 0.56 20.00
N TYR A 59 -3.04 -0.29 19.51
CA TYR A 59 -3.32 -0.44 18.08
C TYR A 59 -3.77 0.87 17.43
N ASP A 60 -4.76 1.56 18.00
CA ASP A 60 -5.30 2.78 17.39
C ASP A 60 -4.26 3.91 17.39
N GLU A 61 -3.46 4.01 18.44
CA GLU A 61 -2.39 5.01 18.52
C GLU A 61 -1.29 4.71 17.48
N ALA A 62 -0.86 3.44 17.35
CA ALA A 62 0.12 3.02 16.38
C ALA A 62 -0.35 3.29 14.95
N LEU A 63 -1.61 2.98 14.63
CA LEU A 63 -2.20 3.24 13.32
C LEU A 63 -2.15 4.73 12.98
N ILE A 64 -2.59 5.59 13.89
CA ILE A 64 -2.59 7.04 13.68
C ILE A 64 -1.17 7.59 13.54
N ARG A 65 -0.24 7.16 14.38
CA ARG A 65 1.16 7.58 14.28
C ARG A 65 1.78 7.15 12.95
N SER A 66 1.51 5.92 12.49
CA SER A 66 1.98 5.41 11.21
C SER A 66 1.42 6.21 10.03
N LEU A 67 0.12 6.51 10.02
CA LEU A 67 -0.51 7.33 8.99
C LEU A 67 0.07 8.76 8.96
N ARG A 68 0.26 9.37 10.12
CA ARG A 68 0.90 10.70 10.21
C ARG A 68 2.34 10.67 9.71
N GLY A 69 3.10 9.63 10.08
CA GLY A 69 4.47 9.42 9.59
C GLY A 69 4.53 9.25 8.08
N LEU A 70 3.62 8.47 7.52
CA LEU A 70 3.49 8.26 6.08
C LEU A 70 3.18 9.59 5.35
N ILE A 71 2.21 10.34 5.81
CA ILE A 71 1.85 11.64 5.23
C ILE A 71 3.04 12.61 5.32
N ALA A 72 3.68 12.69 6.49
CA ALA A 72 4.84 13.55 6.69
C ALA A 72 6.01 13.18 5.76
N ALA A 73 6.26 11.88 5.56
CA ALA A 73 7.26 11.39 4.62
C ALA A 73 6.91 11.74 3.16
N TYR A 74 5.64 11.69 2.80
CA TYR A 74 5.15 12.00 1.45
C TYR A 74 5.28 13.49 1.09
N VAL A 75 4.99 14.38 2.06
CA VAL A 75 5.09 15.84 1.88
C VAL A 75 6.48 16.38 2.24
N GLY A 76 7.35 15.53 2.74
CA GLY A 76 8.72 15.87 3.14
C GLY A 76 9.51 16.54 2.02
N ARG A 77 10.31 17.54 2.40
CA ARG A 77 11.13 18.35 1.47
C ARG A 77 12.62 18.21 1.82
N GLY A 78 13.47 18.69 0.90
CA GLY A 78 14.92 18.71 1.09
C GLY A 78 15.58 17.34 0.89
N ARG A 79 16.75 17.14 1.49
CA ARG A 79 17.58 15.94 1.32
C ARG A 79 16.94 14.66 1.87
N ARG A 80 16.06 14.78 2.87
CA ARG A 80 15.36 13.67 3.51
C ARG A 80 14.04 13.29 2.82
N ALA A 81 13.65 13.98 1.74
CA ALA A 81 12.46 13.61 0.98
C ALA A 81 12.62 12.21 0.38
N LEU A 82 11.67 11.31 0.62
CA LEU A 82 11.72 9.91 0.18
C LEU A 82 12.00 9.78 -1.32
N TRP A 83 11.35 10.60 -2.13
CA TRP A 83 11.55 10.62 -3.57
C TRP A 83 12.97 11.05 -3.99
N ARG A 84 13.67 11.82 -3.15
CA ARG A 84 15.06 12.15 -3.39
C ARG A 84 15.98 10.99 -3.06
N GLN A 85 15.69 10.29 -1.96
CA GLN A 85 16.43 9.08 -1.56
C GLN A 85 16.28 7.94 -2.57
N ALA A 86 15.15 7.86 -3.29
CA ALA A 86 14.96 6.90 -4.37
C ALA A 86 16.06 6.95 -5.43
N ARG A 87 16.67 8.12 -5.66
CA ARG A 87 17.81 8.30 -6.59
C ARG A 87 19.12 7.69 -6.07
N ASP A 88 19.21 7.49 -4.78
CA ASP A 88 20.42 6.93 -4.14
C ASP A 88 20.36 5.40 -4.06
N VAL A 89 19.21 4.80 -4.40
CA VAL A 89 19.07 3.34 -4.50
C VAL A 89 19.89 2.85 -5.70
N ARG A 90 20.86 1.97 -5.42
CA ARG A 90 21.75 1.38 -6.43
C ARG A 90 21.35 -0.03 -6.83
N ALA A 91 20.55 -0.68 -5.98
CA ALA A 91 20.05 -2.04 -6.26
C ALA A 91 19.09 -2.03 -7.46
N PRO A 92 19.16 -3.03 -8.33
CA PRO A 92 18.13 -3.28 -9.33
C PRO A 92 16.76 -3.35 -8.65
N THR A 93 15.81 -2.59 -9.15
CA THR A 93 14.53 -2.38 -8.48
C THR A 93 13.38 -2.76 -9.39
N LEU A 94 12.47 -3.57 -8.91
CA LEU A 94 11.18 -3.82 -9.55
C LEU A 94 10.08 -3.06 -8.82
N VAL A 95 9.33 -2.26 -9.57
CA VAL A 95 8.15 -1.55 -9.08
C VAL A 95 6.93 -2.12 -9.80
N VAL A 96 6.06 -2.79 -9.06
CA VAL A 96 4.78 -3.29 -9.59
C VAL A 96 3.66 -2.40 -9.05
N TRP A 97 2.75 -2.00 -9.91
CA TRP A 97 1.65 -1.10 -9.57
C TRP A 97 0.35 -1.55 -10.21
N GLY A 98 -0.75 -1.52 -9.46
CA GLY A 98 -2.07 -1.72 -10.03
C GLY A 98 -2.60 -0.43 -10.65
N ALA A 99 -3.11 -0.51 -11.88
CA ALA A 99 -3.70 0.66 -12.55
C ALA A 99 -4.99 1.14 -11.89
N ARG A 100 -5.66 0.25 -11.15
CA ARG A 100 -6.91 0.53 -10.42
C ARG A 100 -6.70 0.77 -8.92
N ASP A 101 -5.45 1.04 -8.50
CA ASP A 101 -5.13 1.36 -7.10
C ASP A 101 -5.88 2.63 -6.66
N ARG A 102 -6.78 2.45 -5.68
CA ARG A 102 -7.60 3.53 -5.10
C ARG A 102 -6.92 4.26 -3.95
N LEU A 103 -5.85 3.67 -3.38
CA LEU A 103 -5.08 4.27 -2.28
C LEU A 103 -3.97 5.16 -2.80
N VAL A 104 -3.24 4.70 -3.80
CA VAL A 104 -2.05 5.37 -4.30
C VAL A 104 -2.12 5.46 -5.83
N SER A 105 -2.19 6.67 -6.34
CA SER A 105 -2.37 6.91 -7.78
C SER A 105 -1.30 6.22 -8.64
N ALA A 106 -1.73 5.47 -9.64
CA ALA A 106 -0.85 4.84 -10.62
C ALA A 106 0.03 5.85 -11.42
N SER A 107 -0.32 7.15 -11.38
CA SER A 107 0.54 8.20 -11.94
C SER A 107 1.92 8.26 -11.29
N LEU A 108 2.05 7.78 -10.04
CA LEU A 108 3.32 7.73 -9.33
C LEU A 108 4.25 6.64 -9.86
N ALA A 109 3.75 5.64 -10.57
CA ALA A 109 4.59 4.65 -11.27
C ALA A 109 5.53 5.34 -12.28
N ARG A 110 5.03 6.34 -13.03
CA ARG A 110 5.85 7.16 -13.92
C ARG A 110 6.88 8.01 -13.18
N LYS A 111 6.57 8.43 -11.96
CA LYS A 111 7.53 9.15 -11.11
C LYS A 111 8.62 8.20 -10.61
N ALA A 112 8.27 7.00 -10.20
CA ALA A 112 9.22 5.97 -9.79
C ALA A 112 10.21 5.65 -10.91
N SER A 113 9.74 5.43 -12.15
CA SER A 113 10.62 5.13 -13.29
C SER A 113 11.65 6.21 -13.62
N ARG A 114 11.38 7.47 -13.25
CA ARG A 114 12.30 8.60 -13.46
C ARG A 114 13.28 8.83 -12.30
N LEU A 115 12.95 8.30 -11.13
CA LEU A 115 13.71 8.60 -9.91
C LEU A 115 14.68 7.49 -9.54
N PHE A 116 14.28 6.24 -9.65
CA PHE A 116 15.19 5.11 -9.44
C PHE A 116 16.16 5.00 -10.61
N ARG A 117 17.43 4.70 -10.33
CA ARG A 117 18.49 4.61 -11.35
C ARG A 117 18.35 3.38 -12.23
N ASP A 118 18.05 2.24 -11.62
CA ASP A 118 17.90 0.94 -12.27
C ASP A 118 16.55 0.35 -11.85
N ALA A 119 15.46 0.85 -12.46
CA ALA A 119 14.13 0.38 -12.14
C ALA A 119 13.37 -0.13 -13.37
N ARG A 120 12.84 -1.33 -13.24
CA ARG A 120 11.77 -1.84 -14.07
C ARG A 120 10.43 -1.50 -13.41
N VAL A 121 9.58 -0.77 -14.12
CA VAL A 121 8.25 -0.40 -13.63
C VAL A 121 7.20 -1.12 -14.47
N VAL A 122 6.31 -1.86 -13.80
CA VAL A 122 5.22 -2.62 -14.41
C VAL A 122 3.91 -2.14 -13.83
N VAL A 123 2.97 -1.77 -14.70
CA VAL A 123 1.61 -1.37 -14.29
C VAL A 123 0.65 -2.44 -14.76
N LEU A 124 -0.05 -3.08 -13.83
CA LEU A 124 -1.02 -4.15 -14.08
C LEU A 124 -2.42 -3.54 -14.26
N PRO A 125 -3.04 -3.66 -15.45
CA PRO A 125 -4.23 -2.88 -15.81
C PRO A 125 -5.47 -3.27 -15.01
N HIS A 126 -5.54 -4.48 -14.49
CA HIS A 126 -6.70 -5.02 -13.78
C HIS A 126 -6.55 -5.06 -12.26
N CYS A 127 -5.35 -4.77 -11.74
CA CYS A 127 -5.03 -4.85 -10.32
C CYS A 127 -5.24 -3.53 -9.57
N GLY A 128 -5.57 -3.64 -8.27
CA GLY A 128 -5.61 -2.57 -7.30
C GLY A 128 -4.30 -2.43 -6.51
N HIS A 129 -4.44 -2.10 -5.24
CA HIS A 129 -3.29 -1.85 -4.34
C HIS A 129 -2.50 -3.12 -3.99
N VAL A 130 -3.14 -4.26 -4.00
CA VAL A 130 -2.57 -5.56 -3.62
C VAL A 130 -2.32 -6.45 -4.84
N SER A 131 -1.67 -5.92 -5.85
CA SER A 131 -1.42 -6.60 -7.12
C SER A 131 -0.87 -8.02 -6.99
N GLN A 132 -0.05 -8.29 -5.97
CA GLN A 132 0.49 -9.62 -5.67
C GLN A 132 -0.57 -10.61 -5.19
N MET A 133 -1.73 -10.15 -4.74
CA MET A 133 -2.86 -10.99 -4.35
C MET A 133 -3.88 -11.15 -5.49
N GLU A 134 -3.95 -10.16 -6.39
CA GLU A 134 -4.91 -10.15 -7.49
C GLU A 134 -4.37 -10.87 -8.74
N ASP A 135 -3.06 -10.79 -8.98
CA ASP A 135 -2.38 -11.44 -10.12
C ASP A 135 -1.02 -11.98 -9.66
N PRO A 136 -1.00 -13.02 -8.79
CA PRO A 136 0.22 -13.54 -8.20
C PRO A 136 1.19 -14.12 -9.23
N GLU A 137 0.67 -14.77 -10.27
CA GLU A 137 1.50 -15.38 -11.32
C GLU A 137 2.27 -14.31 -12.09
N ARG A 138 1.58 -13.25 -12.50
CA ARG A 138 2.20 -12.15 -13.20
C ARG A 138 3.26 -11.44 -12.36
N VAL A 139 2.96 -11.20 -11.07
CA VAL A 139 3.93 -10.58 -10.16
C VAL A 139 5.14 -11.49 -9.95
N ALA A 140 4.91 -12.81 -9.75
CA ALA A 140 5.99 -13.78 -9.62
C ALA A 140 6.89 -13.83 -10.88
N ASP A 141 6.31 -13.76 -12.06
CA ASP A 141 7.08 -13.73 -13.32
C ASP A 141 7.96 -12.48 -13.43
N GLU A 142 7.46 -11.32 -13.03
CA GLU A 142 8.27 -10.10 -13.04
C GLU A 142 9.42 -10.18 -12.02
N VAL A 143 9.18 -10.80 -10.85
CA VAL A 143 10.23 -11.07 -9.86
C VAL A 143 11.29 -12.02 -10.42
N ARG A 144 10.88 -13.14 -11.05
CA ARG A 144 11.82 -14.10 -11.68
C ARG A 144 12.67 -13.43 -12.75
N ARG A 145 12.09 -12.54 -13.58
CA ARG A 145 12.82 -11.77 -14.59
C ARG A 145 13.85 -10.84 -13.96
N LEU A 146 13.51 -10.17 -12.87
CA LEU A 146 14.47 -9.33 -12.14
C LEU A 146 15.64 -10.19 -11.63
N LEU A 147 15.35 -11.31 -10.97
CA LEU A 147 16.37 -12.18 -10.40
C LEU A 147 17.30 -12.75 -11.49
N ALA A 148 16.76 -13.17 -12.62
CA ALA A 148 17.55 -13.64 -13.75
C ALA A 148 18.48 -12.54 -14.31
N ALA A 149 17.97 -11.31 -14.43
CA ALA A 149 18.77 -10.17 -14.91
C ALA A 149 19.88 -9.76 -13.93
N VAL A 150 19.69 -9.97 -12.62
CA VAL A 150 20.72 -9.70 -11.60
C VAL A 150 21.76 -10.82 -11.57
N GLY A 151 21.34 -12.07 -11.69
CA GLY A 151 22.26 -13.22 -11.68
C GLY A 151 23.15 -13.33 -12.92
N SER A 152 22.83 -12.59 -13.99
CA SER A 152 23.62 -12.54 -15.24
C SER A 152 24.63 -11.37 -15.29
N ARG A 153 24.70 -10.53 -14.26
CA ARG A 153 25.64 -9.41 -14.14
C ARG A 153 26.86 -9.80 -13.32
#